data_5099a99cfc90484a0ee2c2ba88c3a84c
#
_entry.id   5099a99cfc90484a0ee2c2ba88c3a84c
#
_cell.length_a   1.000
_cell.length_b   1.000
_cell.length_c   1.000
_cell.angle_alpha   90.00
_cell.angle_beta   90.00
_cell.angle_gamma   90.00
#
_symmetry.space_group_name_H-M   'P 1'
#
loop_
_entity.id
_entity.type
_entity.pdbx_description
1 polymer ?
#
loop_
_entity_poly.entity_id
_entity_poly.type
_entity_poly.pdbx_seq_one_letter_code
_entity_poly.pdbx_strand_id
1 'polypeptide(L)'
;MSQRFESHINGYDGTELFYQGWFVDDPQGLMIVTHGLGEHSESYNNFAHELNSKGWNVIAWDLRGHGRSEGQRGYVDSFNEFEKDLKSLTDHIKAKYSHKNLVLFGHSMGGLITL
;
A
#
# COMPACT_ATOMS: atom_id res chain seq x y z
N MET A 1 16.83 -9.35 -9.23
CA MET A 1 15.91 -10.28 -8.56
C MET A 1 15.08 -9.53 -7.54
N SER A 2 13.78 -9.78 -7.49
CA SER A 2 12.91 -9.10 -6.55
C SER A 2 12.82 -9.84 -5.22
N GLN A 3 12.70 -9.09 -4.13
CA GLN A 3 12.47 -9.62 -2.80
C GLN A 3 11.12 -9.16 -2.31
N ARG A 4 10.30 -10.09 -1.83
CA ARG A 4 9.01 -9.80 -1.25
C ARG A 4 9.12 -9.83 0.27
N PHE A 5 8.45 -8.88 0.93
CA PHE A 5 8.39 -8.84 2.38
C PHE A 5 7.01 -8.41 2.85
N GLU A 6 6.72 -8.66 4.13
CA GLU A 6 5.45 -8.28 4.77
C GLU A 6 5.76 -7.49 6.03
N SER A 7 4.90 -6.53 6.36
CA SER A 7 5.06 -5.74 7.56
C SER A 7 3.72 -5.13 7.98
N HIS A 8 3.74 -4.39 9.07
CA HIS A 8 2.55 -3.73 9.61
C HIS A 8 2.90 -2.34 10.10
N ILE A 9 1.93 -1.45 10.08
CA ILE A 9 2.03 -0.13 10.72
C ILE A 9 0.74 0.11 11.50
N ASN A 10 0.77 1.10 12.38
CA ASN A 10 -0.44 1.60 13.01
C ASN A 10 -1.00 2.74 12.15
N GLY A 11 -2.28 2.65 11.82
CA GLY A 11 -3.00 3.72 11.16
C GLY A 11 -3.16 4.91 12.10
N TYR A 12 -3.91 5.93 11.64
CA TYR A 12 -4.03 7.19 12.38
C TYR A 12 -4.61 7.02 13.79
N ASP A 13 -5.40 5.98 14.03
CA ASP A 13 -6.06 5.73 15.31
C ASP A 13 -5.52 4.48 16.03
N GLY A 14 -4.38 3.96 15.60
CA GLY A 14 -3.78 2.77 16.18
C GLY A 14 -4.22 1.46 15.55
N THR A 15 -5.17 1.48 14.62
CA THR A 15 -5.60 0.27 13.90
C THR A 15 -4.41 -0.29 13.13
N GLU A 16 -4.13 -1.59 13.29
CA GLU A 16 -3.00 -2.20 12.61
C GLU A 16 -3.31 -2.44 11.15
N LEU A 17 -2.44 -1.95 10.28
CA LEU A 17 -2.59 -2.07 8.84
C LEU A 17 -1.46 -2.93 8.28
N PHE A 18 -1.83 -3.87 7.42
CA PHE A 18 -0.87 -4.77 6.75
C PHE A 18 -0.40 -4.15 5.45
N TYR A 19 0.90 -4.26 5.18
CA TYR A 19 1.42 -3.95 3.85
C TYR A 19 2.47 -4.98 3.46
N GLN A 20 2.70 -5.08 2.17
CA GLN A 20 3.74 -5.94 1.63
C GLN A 20 4.49 -5.18 0.55
N GLY A 21 5.72 -5.59 0.32
CA GLY A 21 6.57 -4.94 -0.65
C GLY A 21 7.25 -5.93 -1.56
N TRP A 22 7.55 -5.49 -2.78
CA TRP A 22 8.33 -6.23 -3.76
C TRP A 22 9.42 -5.28 -4.22
N PHE A 23 10.66 -5.53 -3.79
CA PHE A 23 11.77 -4.62 -4.02
C PHE A 23 12.80 -5.25 -4.95
N VAL A 24 13.42 -4.41 -5.77
CA VAL A 24 14.51 -4.81 -6.68
C VAL A 24 15.76 -4.01 -6.32
N ASP A 25 16.90 -4.44 -6.86
CA ASP A 25 18.16 -3.71 -6.68
C ASP A 25 18.14 -2.47 -7.56
N ASP A 26 18.70 -1.38 -7.02
CA ASP A 26 18.87 -0.12 -7.74
C ASP A 26 17.59 0.37 -8.44
N PRO A 27 16.49 0.56 -7.69
CA PRO A 27 15.21 0.93 -8.30
C PRO A 27 15.22 2.38 -8.78
N GLN A 28 14.41 2.64 -9.81
CA GLN A 28 14.22 4.01 -10.30
C GLN A 28 13.12 4.76 -9.52
N GLY A 29 12.33 4.06 -8.73
CA GLY A 29 11.29 4.68 -7.93
C GLY A 29 10.53 3.68 -7.10
N LEU A 30 9.60 4.19 -6.29
CA LEU A 30 8.74 3.40 -5.41
C LEU A 30 7.29 3.75 -5.67
N MET A 31 6.46 2.73 -5.90
CA MET A 31 5.02 2.91 -6.09
C MET A 31 4.27 2.33 -4.90
N ILE A 32 3.36 3.12 -4.31
CA ILE A 32 2.45 2.66 -3.27
C ILE A 32 1.09 2.41 -3.91
N VAL A 33 0.60 1.19 -3.79
CA VAL A 33 -0.64 0.74 -4.41
C VAL A 33 -1.75 0.64 -3.38
N THR A 34 -2.88 1.31 -3.65
CA THR A 34 -4.10 1.24 -2.85
C THR A 34 -5.18 0.53 -3.64
N HIS A 35 -5.68 -0.58 -3.09
CA HIS A 35 -6.67 -1.43 -3.76
C HIS A 35 -8.09 -0.85 -3.68
N GLY A 36 -9.00 -1.42 -4.45
CA GLY A 36 -10.41 -1.06 -4.43
C GLY A 36 -11.19 -1.80 -3.35
N LEU A 37 -12.44 -1.42 -3.18
CA LEU A 37 -13.33 -2.04 -2.21
C LEU A 37 -13.49 -3.54 -2.51
N GLY A 38 -13.38 -4.35 -1.48
CA GLY A 38 -13.52 -5.81 -1.62
C GLY A 38 -12.28 -6.51 -2.14
N GLU A 39 -11.21 -5.77 -2.42
CA GLU A 39 -9.93 -6.34 -2.84
C GLU A 39 -8.97 -6.44 -1.64
N HIS A 40 -7.71 -6.71 -1.91
CA HIS A 40 -6.62 -6.71 -0.95
C HIS A 40 -5.29 -6.64 -1.71
N SER A 41 -4.21 -6.40 -0.97
CA SER A 41 -2.88 -6.19 -1.59
C SER A 41 -2.39 -7.40 -2.38
N GLU A 42 -2.77 -8.60 -1.98
CA GLU A 42 -2.35 -9.83 -2.68
C GLU A 42 -2.83 -9.86 -4.13
N SER A 43 -3.94 -9.18 -4.44
CA SER A 43 -4.46 -9.08 -5.81
C SER A 43 -3.47 -8.40 -6.76
N TYR A 44 -2.49 -7.68 -6.23
CA TYR A 44 -1.53 -6.92 -7.04
C TYR A 44 -0.18 -7.61 -7.19
N ASN A 45 -0.09 -8.89 -6.81
CA ASN A 45 1.17 -9.63 -6.91
C ASN A 45 1.73 -9.63 -8.34
N ASN A 46 0.89 -9.92 -9.32
CA ASN A 46 1.33 -9.93 -10.73
C ASN A 46 1.70 -8.53 -11.22
N PHE A 47 0.92 -7.53 -10.82
CA PHE A 47 1.19 -6.13 -11.16
C PHE A 47 2.55 -5.70 -10.59
N ALA A 48 2.83 -6.09 -9.34
CA ALA A 48 4.09 -5.77 -8.69
C ALA A 48 5.27 -6.41 -9.42
N HIS A 49 5.15 -7.67 -9.81
CA HIS A 49 6.21 -8.34 -10.56
C HIS A 49 6.48 -7.66 -11.91
N GLU A 50 5.42 -7.21 -12.57
CA GLU A 50 5.55 -6.47 -13.83
C GLU A 50 6.32 -5.18 -13.62
N LEU A 51 5.99 -4.43 -12.58
CA LEU A 51 6.71 -3.19 -12.25
C LEU A 51 8.14 -3.45 -11.81
N ASN A 52 8.39 -4.54 -11.09
CA ASN A 52 9.76 -4.93 -10.73
C ASN A 52 10.61 -5.15 -11.98
N SER A 53 10.03 -5.75 -13.02
CA SER A 53 10.75 -6.00 -14.27
C SER A 53 11.13 -4.69 -14.98
N LYS A 54 10.47 -3.59 -14.63
CA LYS A 54 10.74 -2.26 -15.17
C LYS A 54 11.58 -1.40 -14.22
N GLY A 55 12.09 -1.99 -13.15
CA GLY A 55 12.98 -1.30 -12.22
C GLY A 55 12.27 -0.52 -11.12
N TRP A 56 11.03 -0.81 -10.83
CA TRP A 56 10.27 -0.15 -9.77
C TRP A 56 10.12 -1.02 -8.53
N ASN A 57 10.28 -0.41 -7.36
CA ASN A 57 9.85 -1.02 -6.11
C ASN A 57 8.36 -0.78 -5.94
N VAL A 58 7.67 -1.73 -5.31
CA VAL A 58 6.23 -1.65 -5.11
C VAL A 58 5.90 -1.96 -3.66
N ILE A 59 5.01 -1.17 -3.08
CA ILE A 59 4.39 -1.46 -1.79
C ILE A 59 2.89 -1.46 -2.02
N ALA A 60 2.21 -2.49 -1.55
CA ALA A 60 0.75 -2.57 -1.57
C ALA A 60 0.26 -2.84 -0.16
N TRP A 61 -0.80 -2.15 0.24
CA TRP A 61 -1.34 -2.26 1.59
C TRP A 61 -2.81 -2.67 1.56
N ASP A 62 -3.26 -3.26 2.66
CA ASP A 62 -4.66 -3.63 2.83
C ASP A 62 -5.37 -2.52 3.58
N LEU A 63 -6.45 -2.01 3.00
CA LEU A 63 -7.29 -1.01 3.66
C LEU A 63 -7.84 -1.57 4.97
N ARG A 64 -8.13 -0.69 5.95
CA ARG A 64 -8.75 -1.16 7.19
C ARG A 64 -10.01 -1.94 6.85
N GLY A 65 -10.25 -3.01 7.59
CA GLY A 65 -11.40 -3.87 7.35
C GLY A 65 -11.26 -4.80 6.16
N HIS A 66 -10.09 -4.82 5.49
CA HIS A 66 -9.84 -5.65 4.31
C HIS A 66 -8.59 -6.51 4.53
N GLY A 67 -8.55 -7.64 3.84
CA GLY A 67 -7.39 -8.51 3.84
C GLY A 67 -6.86 -8.81 5.23
N ARG A 68 -5.59 -8.52 5.46
CA ARG A 68 -4.89 -8.78 6.73
C ARG A 68 -4.83 -7.56 7.65
N SER A 69 -5.41 -6.43 7.25
CA SER A 69 -5.50 -5.26 8.12
C SER A 69 -6.63 -5.45 9.12
N GLU A 70 -6.47 -4.85 10.30
CA GLU A 70 -7.51 -4.84 11.32
C GLU A 70 -8.66 -3.91 10.91
N GLY A 71 -9.73 -3.93 11.68
CA GLY A 71 -10.91 -3.12 11.46
C GLY A 71 -12.12 -4.00 11.20
N GLN A 72 -13.31 -3.40 11.29
CA GLN A 72 -14.54 -4.11 11.04
C GLN A 72 -14.62 -4.48 9.55
N ARG A 73 -14.86 -5.76 9.27
CA ARG A 73 -14.79 -6.29 7.89
C ARG A 73 -15.72 -5.54 6.95
N GLY A 74 -15.11 -4.95 5.91
CA GLY A 74 -15.83 -4.25 4.85
C GLY A 74 -16.53 -2.97 5.29
N TYR A 75 -16.20 -2.44 6.48
CA TYR A 75 -16.88 -1.29 7.05
C TYR A 75 -15.89 -0.20 7.46
N VAL A 76 -16.31 1.04 7.28
CA VAL A 76 -15.59 2.22 7.76
C VAL A 76 -16.62 3.29 8.12
N ASP A 77 -16.37 4.03 9.22
CA ASP A 77 -17.30 5.06 9.68
C ASP A 77 -17.35 6.24 8.70
N SER A 78 -16.22 6.54 8.07
CA SER A 78 -16.10 7.67 7.16
C SER A 78 -15.02 7.34 6.13
N PHE A 79 -15.25 7.72 4.87
CA PHE A 79 -14.27 7.56 3.80
C PHE A 79 -12.94 8.23 4.17
N ASN A 80 -13.00 9.31 4.95
CA ASN A 80 -11.82 10.04 5.41
C ASN A 80 -10.87 9.19 6.24
N GLU A 81 -11.34 8.10 6.86
CA GLU A 81 -10.47 7.19 7.60
C GLU A 81 -9.46 6.49 6.69
N PHE A 82 -9.87 6.15 5.47
CA PHE A 82 -8.96 5.57 4.48
C PHE A 82 -7.87 6.57 4.08
N GLU A 83 -8.25 7.83 3.90
CA GLU A 83 -7.30 8.89 3.54
C GLU A 83 -6.28 9.11 4.65
N LYS A 84 -6.73 9.12 5.90
CA LYS A 84 -5.84 9.27 7.06
C LYS A 84 -4.89 8.08 7.18
N ASP A 85 -5.38 6.87 6.91
CA ASP A 85 -4.55 5.68 6.94
C ASP A 85 -3.48 5.73 5.85
N LEU A 86 -3.85 6.17 4.65
CA LEU A 86 -2.88 6.30 3.56
C LEU A 86 -1.79 7.31 3.92
N LYS A 87 -2.17 8.42 4.57
CA LYS A 87 -1.18 9.40 5.01
C LYS A 87 -0.22 8.79 6.02
N SER A 88 -0.74 8.06 7.00
CA SER A 88 0.08 7.38 8.00
C SER A 88 1.05 6.41 7.34
N LEU A 89 0.56 5.61 6.40
CA LEU A 89 1.39 4.66 5.67
C LEU A 89 2.47 5.39 4.85
N THR A 90 2.07 6.41 4.11
CA THR A 90 3.00 7.15 3.24
C THR A 90 4.11 7.80 4.05
N ASP A 91 3.76 8.42 5.18
CA ASP A 91 4.77 9.03 6.05
C ASP A 91 5.74 7.98 6.59
N HIS A 92 5.23 6.81 6.99
CA HIS A 92 6.06 5.72 7.47
C HIS A 92 7.01 5.20 6.39
N ILE A 93 6.48 5.00 5.18
CA ILE A 93 7.26 4.49 4.05
C ILE A 93 8.37 5.48 3.67
N LYS A 94 8.04 6.76 3.62
CA LYS A 94 9.03 7.79 3.31
C LYS A 94 10.18 7.82 4.31
N ALA A 95 9.88 7.58 5.59
CA ALA A 95 10.89 7.60 6.65
C ALA A 95 11.73 6.33 6.65
N LYS A 96 11.17 5.20 6.27
CA LYS A 96 11.82 3.89 6.42
C LYS A 96 12.59 3.44 5.19
N TYR A 97 12.10 3.75 3.98
CA TYR A 97 12.68 3.22 2.75
C TYR A 97 13.22 4.34 1.86
N SER A 98 14.37 4.06 1.22
CA SER A 98 14.95 4.97 0.23
C SER A 98 14.07 4.98 -1.01
N HIS A 99 13.93 6.16 -1.62
CA HIS A 99 13.16 6.29 -2.86
C HIS A 99 13.66 7.51 -3.64
N LYS A 100 13.66 7.38 -4.98
CA LYS A 100 14.00 8.49 -5.86
C LYS A 100 12.74 9.20 -6.30
N ASN A 101 11.75 8.42 -6.75
CA ASN A 101 10.47 8.92 -7.21
C ASN A 101 9.39 8.14 -6.48
N LEU A 102 8.52 8.84 -5.77
CA LEU A 102 7.43 8.21 -5.06
C LEU A 102 6.13 8.47 -5.81
N VAL A 103 5.45 7.39 -6.21
CA VAL A 103 4.20 7.46 -6.98
C VAL A 103 3.11 6.74 -6.21
N LEU A 104 1.92 7.33 -6.16
CA LEU A 104 0.74 6.70 -5.58
C LEU A 104 -0.15 6.20 -6.70
N PHE A 105 -0.55 4.94 -6.62
CA PHE A 105 -1.46 4.31 -7.58
C PHE A 105 -2.69 3.82 -6.85
N GLY A 106 -3.87 4.12 -7.36
CA GLY A 106 -5.11 3.66 -6.77
C GLY A 106 -6.03 3.09 -7.84
N HIS A 107 -6.75 2.01 -7.49
CA HIS A 107 -7.71 1.36 -8.37
C HIS A 107 -9.12 1.51 -7.80
N SER A 108 -10.07 2.00 -8.60
CA SER A 108 -11.47 2.17 -8.18
C SER A 108 -11.55 3.09 -6.94
N MET A 109 -12.06 2.59 -5.82
CA MET A 109 -12.11 3.36 -4.57
C MET A 109 -10.72 3.77 -4.10
N GLY A 110 -9.71 2.91 -4.34
CA GLY A 110 -8.32 3.25 -4.05
C GLY A 110 -7.86 4.48 -4.80
N GLY A 111 -8.35 4.68 -6.04
CA GLY A 111 -8.06 5.88 -6.81
C GLY A 111 -8.59 7.14 -6.14
N LEU A 112 -9.80 7.09 -5.59
CA LEU A 112 -10.36 8.22 -4.86
C LEU A 112 -9.56 8.53 -3.60
N ILE A 113 -9.08 7.50 -2.90
CA ILE A 113 -8.30 7.67 -1.68
C ILE A 113 -6.97 8.37 -1.97
N THR A 114 -6.36 8.09 -3.12
CA THR A 114 -5.05 8.64 -3.47
C THR A 114 -5.11 10.05 -4.04
N LEU A 115 -6.31 10.54 -4.34
CA LEU A 115 -6.46 11.90 -4.80
C LEU A 115 -6.14 12.87 -3.68
#